data_e6ccdc8fef41a3eeb141552c9de76243
#
_entry.id   e6ccdc8fef41a3eeb141552c9de76243
#
_cell.length_a   1.000
_cell.length_b   1.000
_cell.length_c   1.000
_cell.angle_alpha   90.00
_cell.angle_beta   90.00
_cell.angle_gamma   90.00
#
_symmetry.space_group_name_H-M   'P 1'
#
loop_
_entity.id
_entity.type
_entity.pdbx_description
1 polymer ?
#
loop_
_entity_poly.entity_id
_entity_poly.type
_entity_poly.pdbx_seq_one_letter_code
_entity_poly.pdbx_strand_id
1 'polypeptide(L)'
;MKTKLHIFKIVAKHLSFTKAAEQLFVSQPAVSKAIKNIEEEYKTTFFIRKRNSIELTTDGKSFLLYANKILAIFSEMENQFLHKKDAFPKFINFGVSTTIANYIVPKVIAKFRVQFPETKFKITSDNSENIEELILNEEIDFGITEGRNTNRKLQFKKFIKDEIVLVTNAKNPAFKKGIIDIDTLQKIPVVAREMGSGTKEIIDEFLLSNNIKQLNNVVTLNSTEAIKNYLFHSDNYGLVSINAVSDELINNKLKIIDIKDLTIERWFYFVKRTGYQSNTLDYFENFIRHNYNF
;
A
#
# COMPACT_ATOMS: atom_id res chain seq x y z
N MET A 1 15.85 -18.64 19.14
CA MET A 1 15.95 -18.23 17.72
C MET A 1 14.93 -17.11 17.41
N LYS A 2 13.62 -17.30 17.55
CA LYS A 2 12.57 -16.31 17.24
C LYS A 2 12.84 -14.90 17.82
N THR A 3 13.16 -14.82 19.13
CA THR A 3 13.46 -13.52 19.79
C THR A 3 14.69 -12.83 19.20
N LYS A 4 15.76 -13.57 18.89
CA LYS A 4 16.95 -12.99 18.26
C LYS A 4 16.63 -12.38 16.88
N LEU A 5 15.88 -13.11 16.04
CA LEU A 5 15.45 -12.63 14.72
C LEU A 5 14.55 -11.40 14.82
N HIS A 6 13.66 -11.37 15.82
CA HIS A 6 12.80 -10.22 16.07
C HIS A 6 13.62 -8.97 16.47
N ILE A 7 14.57 -9.13 17.39
CA ILE A 7 15.48 -8.04 17.76
C ILE A 7 16.25 -7.54 16.53
N PHE A 8 16.78 -8.44 15.70
CA PHE A 8 17.50 -8.09 14.47
C PHE A 8 16.63 -7.25 13.53
N LYS A 9 15.39 -7.70 13.26
CA LYS A 9 14.40 -7.00 12.42
C LYS A 9 14.12 -5.58 12.93
N ILE A 10 13.95 -5.41 14.24
CA ILE A 10 13.66 -4.09 14.83
C ILE A 10 14.87 -3.17 14.76
N VAL A 11 16.11 -3.67 14.99
CA VAL A 11 17.34 -2.87 14.82
C VAL A 11 17.50 -2.45 13.35
N ALA A 12 17.27 -3.36 12.41
CA ALA A 12 17.34 -3.09 10.98
C ALA A 12 16.31 -2.04 10.53
N LYS A 13 15.10 -2.08 11.09
CA LYS A 13 14.04 -1.11 10.81
C LYS A 13 14.39 0.31 11.28
N HIS A 14 14.93 0.44 12.49
CA HIS A 14 15.22 1.75 13.07
C HIS A 14 16.61 2.29 12.73
N LEU A 15 17.50 1.43 12.26
CA LEU A 15 18.93 1.70 12.14
C LEU A 15 19.50 2.39 13.41
N SER A 16 19.01 1.95 14.58
CA SER A 16 19.32 2.50 15.89
C SER A 16 19.11 1.46 16.98
N PHE A 17 20.15 1.14 17.73
CA PHE A 17 20.06 0.24 18.88
C PHE A 17 19.21 0.81 20.02
N THR A 18 19.27 2.13 20.22
CA THR A 18 18.50 2.81 21.28
C THR A 18 17.01 2.77 20.95
N LYS A 19 16.61 3.21 19.75
CA LYS A 19 15.20 3.16 19.33
C LYS A 19 14.65 1.73 19.30
N ALA A 20 15.50 0.76 18.91
CA ALA A 20 15.11 -0.65 18.95
C ALA A 20 14.89 -1.13 20.41
N ALA A 21 15.74 -0.73 21.34
CA ALA A 21 15.60 -1.06 22.74
C ALA A 21 14.32 -0.46 23.37
N GLU A 22 14.02 0.79 23.06
CA GLU A 22 12.77 1.47 23.44
C GLU A 22 11.55 0.72 22.94
N GLN A 23 11.51 0.38 21.63
CA GLN A 23 10.38 -0.36 21.04
C GLN A 23 10.21 -1.76 21.65
N LEU A 24 11.30 -2.41 22.03
CA LEU A 24 11.30 -3.76 22.61
C LEU A 24 11.12 -3.77 24.12
N PHE A 25 11.08 -2.61 24.79
CA PHE A 25 11.02 -2.46 26.23
C PHE A 25 12.17 -3.20 26.96
N VAL A 26 13.38 -3.13 26.40
CA VAL A 26 14.60 -3.72 26.97
C VAL A 26 15.72 -2.69 27.02
N SER A 27 16.84 -3.02 27.69
CA SER A 27 18.00 -2.14 27.71
C SER A 27 18.77 -2.19 26.38
N GLN A 28 19.35 -1.05 25.98
CA GLN A 28 20.21 -0.97 24.78
C GLN A 28 21.39 -1.97 24.82
N PRO A 29 22.09 -2.20 25.98
CA PRO A 29 23.09 -3.24 26.06
C PRO A 29 22.57 -4.65 25.74
N ALA A 30 21.32 -4.97 26.13
CA ALA A 30 20.72 -6.26 25.81
C ALA A 30 20.51 -6.43 24.32
N VAL A 31 20.04 -5.40 23.62
CA VAL A 31 19.89 -5.40 22.16
C VAL A 31 21.26 -5.54 21.48
N SER A 32 22.26 -4.75 21.91
CA SER A 32 23.64 -4.84 21.37
C SER A 32 24.23 -6.23 21.55
N LYS A 33 24.05 -6.84 22.73
CA LYS A 33 24.54 -8.19 23.02
C LYS A 33 23.82 -9.24 22.14
N ALA A 34 22.51 -9.09 21.93
CA ALA A 34 21.76 -10.01 21.06
C ALA A 34 22.26 -9.96 19.61
N ILE A 35 22.50 -8.78 19.06
CA ILE A 35 23.05 -8.61 17.71
C ILE A 35 24.47 -9.20 17.64
N LYS A 36 25.32 -8.85 18.59
CA LYS A 36 26.68 -9.40 18.65
C LYS A 36 26.68 -10.93 18.66
N ASN A 37 25.81 -11.55 19.47
CA ASN A 37 25.70 -13.01 19.52
C ASN A 37 25.28 -13.60 18.18
N ILE A 38 24.42 -12.92 17.40
CA ILE A 38 24.05 -13.38 16.05
C ILE A 38 25.25 -13.25 15.12
N GLU A 39 25.96 -12.12 15.12
CA GLU A 39 27.13 -11.89 14.29
C GLU A 39 28.26 -12.90 14.60
N GLU A 40 28.47 -13.24 15.87
CA GLU A 40 29.42 -14.28 16.30
C GLU A 40 28.98 -15.68 15.85
N GLU A 41 27.69 -16.03 16.00
CA GLU A 41 27.13 -17.32 15.60
C GLU A 41 27.33 -17.60 14.11
N TYR A 42 27.11 -16.55 13.26
CA TYR A 42 27.26 -16.65 11.81
C TYR A 42 28.65 -16.21 11.30
N LYS A 43 29.56 -15.80 12.19
CA LYS A 43 30.92 -15.30 11.88
C LYS A 43 30.89 -14.19 10.81
N THR A 44 29.91 -13.30 10.87
CA THR A 44 29.63 -12.28 9.86
C THR A 44 29.15 -11.01 10.53
N THR A 45 29.57 -9.86 10.04
CA THR A 45 29.11 -8.54 10.51
C THR A 45 27.88 -8.14 9.69
N PHE A 46 26.77 -7.90 10.37
CA PHE A 46 25.53 -7.51 9.73
C PHE A 46 25.26 -6.01 9.78
N PHE A 47 25.85 -5.30 10.75
CA PHE A 47 25.70 -3.85 10.91
C PHE A 47 27.05 -3.13 10.89
N ILE A 48 27.17 -2.11 10.04
CA ILE A 48 28.30 -1.16 10.07
C ILE A 48 27.92 -0.04 11.04
N ARG A 49 28.74 0.13 12.08
CA ARG A 49 28.59 1.21 13.08
C ARG A 49 29.49 2.36 12.67
N LYS A 50 28.90 3.47 12.26
CA LYS A 50 29.57 4.75 12.01
C LYS A 50 29.40 5.67 13.23
N ARG A 51 30.17 6.76 13.31
CA ARG A 51 30.14 7.68 14.46
C ARG A 51 28.72 8.15 14.83
N ASN A 52 27.84 8.41 13.83
CA ASN A 52 26.49 8.94 14.05
C ASN A 52 25.39 8.13 13.31
N SER A 53 25.71 6.96 12.75
CA SER A 53 24.73 6.17 11.99
C SER A 53 25.04 4.68 12.05
N ILE A 54 24.03 3.88 11.77
CA ILE A 54 24.14 2.44 11.61
C ILE A 54 23.57 2.09 10.24
N GLU A 55 24.25 1.20 9.54
CA GLU A 55 23.83 0.73 8.21
C GLU A 55 23.91 -0.80 8.17
N LEU A 56 23.04 -1.42 7.37
CA LEU A 56 23.15 -2.85 7.08
C LEU A 56 24.27 -3.12 6.07
N THR A 57 25.07 -4.15 6.32
CA THR A 57 25.96 -4.72 5.31
C THR A 57 25.15 -5.43 4.23
N THR A 58 25.79 -5.87 3.14
CA THR A 58 25.16 -6.74 2.13
C THR A 58 24.64 -8.03 2.78
N ASP A 59 25.44 -8.63 3.67
CA ASP A 59 25.04 -9.81 4.43
C ASP A 59 23.92 -9.51 5.41
N GLY A 60 23.93 -8.31 6.03
CA GLY A 60 22.85 -7.85 6.90
C GLY A 60 21.51 -7.71 6.17
N LYS A 61 21.53 -7.21 4.94
CA LYS A 61 20.32 -7.16 4.09
C LYS A 61 19.81 -8.56 3.73
N SER A 62 20.72 -9.46 3.36
CA SER A 62 20.39 -10.86 3.08
C SER A 62 19.85 -11.56 4.33
N PHE A 63 20.47 -11.36 5.48
CA PHE A 63 20.02 -11.93 6.76
C PHE A 63 18.61 -11.41 7.14
N LEU A 64 18.33 -10.11 6.90
CA LEU A 64 17.01 -9.52 7.14
C LEU A 64 15.92 -10.22 6.32
N LEU A 65 16.18 -10.53 5.04
CA LEU A 65 15.25 -11.28 4.20
C LEU A 65 14.95 -12.66 4.81
N TYR A 66 15.97 -13.41 5.22
CA TYR A 66 15.76 -14.71 5.88
C TYR A 66 15.09 -14.58 7.24
N ALA A 67 15.44 -13.56 8.04
CA ALA A 67 14.78 -13.30 9.31
C ALA A 67 13.29 -13.04 9.15
N ASN A 68 12.90 -12.24 8.14
CA ASN A 68 11.50 -11.98 7.82
C ASN A 68 10.76 -13.26 7.42
N LYS A 69 11.36 -14.13 6.55
CA LYS A 69 10.79 -15.42 6.15
C LYS A 69 10.52 -16.33 7.34
N ILE A 70 11.52 -16.48 8.19
CA ILE A 70 11.41 -17.37 9.36
C ILE A 70 10.35 -16.84 10.34
N LEU A 71 10.31 -15.52 10.57
CA LEU A 71 9.31 -14.91 11.44
C LEU A 71 7.89 -15.05 10.87
N ALA A 72 7.71 -14.95 9.56
CA ALA A 72 6.43 -15.18 8.89
C ALA A 72 5.98 -16.64 9.07
N ILE A 73 6.86 -17.62 8.87
CA ILE A 73 6.58 -19.06 9.11
C ILE A 73 6.21 -19.33 10.58
N PHE A 74 6.89 -18.70 11.54
CA PHE A 74 6.51 -18.79 12.95
C PHE A 74 5.11 -18.25 13.20
N SER A 75 4.78 -17.09 12.60
CA SER A 75 3.45 -16.49 12.71
C SER A 75 2.37 -17.42 12.12
N GLU A 76 2.63 -18.00 10.96
CA GLU A 76 1.71 -18.96 10.30
C GLU A 76 1.50 -20.20 11.17
N MET A 77 2.57 -20.80 11.67
CA MET A 77 2.51 -21.94 12.58
C MET A 77 1.71 -21.62 13.85
N GLU A 78 1.95 -20.45 14.46
CA GLU A 78 1.19 -20.01 15.64
C GLU A 78 -0.30 -19.84 15.31
N ASN A 79 -0.61 -19.24 14.17
CA ASN A 79 -1.98 -19.08 13.70
C ASN A 79 -2.66 -20.44 13.44
N GLN A 80 -1.93 -21.42 12.90
CA GLN A 80 -2.50 -22.74 12.58
C GLN A 80 -2.71 -23.62 13.81
N PHE A 81 -1.79 -23.61 14.78
CA PHE A 81 -1.78 -24.57 15.85
C PHE A 81 -2.22 -24.04 17.22
N LEU A 82 -2.03 -22.75 17.50
CA LEU A 82 -2.44 -22.15 18.77
C LEU A 82 -3.91 -21.72 18.79
N HIS A 83 -4.55 -21.68 17.63
CA HIS A 83 -5.96 -21.30 17.51
C HIS A 83 -6.79 -22.51 17.09
N LYS A 84 -7.43 -23.18 18.08
CA LYS A 84 -8.39 -24.27 17.87
C LYS A 84 -9.57 -23.78 17.02
N LYS A 85 -10.08 -24.68 16.19
CA LYS A 85 -11.10 -24.74 15.14
C LYS A 85 -12.10 -23.55 14.91
N ASP A 86 -12.22 -22.57 15.82
CA ASP A 86 -13.22 -21.47 15.73
C ASP A 86 -12.62 -20.08 15.94
N ALA A 87 -11.31 -19.93 16.10
CA ALA A 87 -10.67 -18.63 16.31
C ALA A 87 -9.86 -18.23 15.08
N PHE A 88 -10.32 -17.20 14.41
CA PHE A 88 -9.59 -16.54 13.33
C PHE A 88 -8.25 -15.96 13.85
N PRO A 89 -7.23 -15.75 12.99
CA PRO A 89 -5.94 -15.20 13.42
C PRO A 89 -6.10 -13.95 14.27
N LYS A 90 -5.37 -13.92 15.39
CA LYS A 90 -5.39 -12.75 16.28
C LYS A 90 -4.74 -11.51 15.67
N PHE A 91 -3.94 -11.70 14.61
CA PHE A 91 -3.19 -10.62 14.00
C PHE A 91 -3.07 -10.79 12.49
N ILE A 92 -3.41 -9.73 11.74
CA ILE A 92 -3.24 -9.66 10.28
C ILE A 92 -2.40 -8.43 9.98
N ASN A 93 -1.26 -8.63 9.26
CA ASN A 93 -0.35 -7.57 8.83
C ASN A 93 -0.34 -7.50 7.31
N PHE A 94 -0.81 -6.38 6.75
CA PHE A 94 -0.85 -6.21 5.31
C PHE A 94 -0.67 -4.75 4.90
N GLY A 95 -0.39 -4.54 3.60
CA GLY A 95 -0.23 -3.22 3.02
C GLY A 95 -1.34 -2.88 2.04
N VAL A 96 -1.60 -1.60 1.86
CA VAL A 96 -2.60 -1.13 0.91
C VAL A 96 -2.18 0.19 0.29
N SER A 97 -2.56 0.40 -0.98
CA SER A 97 -2.38 1.69 -1.61
C SER A 97 -3.18 2.78 -0.90
N THR A 98 -2.78 4.03 -1.05
CA THR A 98 -3.41 5.18 -0.37
C THR A 98 -4.90 5.32 -0.69
N THR A 99 -5.32 5.03 -1.93
CA THR A 99 -6.74 5.03 -2.32
C THR A 99 -7.52 3.96 -1.56
N ILE A 100 -6.99 2.74 -1.53
CA ILE A 100 -7.64 1.60 -0.87
C ILE A 100 -7.68 1.81 0.64
N ALA A 101 -6.60 2.36 1.23
CA ALA A 101 -6.51 2.68 2.66
C ALA A 101 -7.62 3.62 3.13
N ASN A 102 -7.93 4.63 2.33
CA ASN A 102 -8.87 5.68 2.74
C ASN A 102 -10.33 5.32 2.47
N TYR A 103 -10.63 4.63 1.35
CA TYR A 103 -12.01 4.50 0.89
C TYR A 103 -12.60 3.10 0.96
N ILE A 104 -11.75 2.06 1.01
CA ILE A 104 -12.19 0.67 0.95
C ILE A 104 -11.95 -0.06 2.28
N VAL A 105 -10.71 -0.10 2.72
CA VAL A 105 -10.27 -0.90 3.87
C VAL A 105 -10.99 -0.56 5.17
N PRO A 106 -11.23 0.70 5.54
CA PRO A 106 -11.89 1.01 6.81
C PRO A 106 -13.26 0.37 6.96
N LYS A 107 -14.06 0.39 5.90
CA LYS A 107 -15.41 -0.20 5.89
C LYS A 107 -15.34 -1.73 6.02
N VAL A 108 -14.40 -2.35 5.33
CA VAL A 108 -14.18 -3.81 5.37
C VAL A 108 -13.73 -4.26 6.76
N ILE A 109 -12.73 -3.58 7.34
CA ILE A 109 -12.20 -3.91 8.68
C ILE A 109 -13.27 -3.72 9.74
N ALA A 110 -14.08 -2.67 9.66
CA ALA A 110 -15.18 -2.46 10.60
C ALA A 110 -16.16 -3.65 10.59
N LYS A 111 -16.59 -4.09 9.39
CA LYS A 111 -17.45 -5.28 9.25
C LYS A 111 -16.77 -6.56 9.73
N PHE A 112 -15.47 -6.75 9.40
CA PHE A 112 -14.71 -7.91 9.83
C PHE A 112 -14.63 -8.02 11.35
N ARG A 113 -14.38 -6.92 12.04
CA ARG A 113 -14.29 -6.87 13.49
C ARG A 113 -15.61 -7.12 14.23
N VAL A 114 -16.75 -6.91 13.58
CA VAL A 114 -18.05 -7.32 14.14
C VAL A 114 -18.10 -8.85 14.27
N GLN A 115 -17.57 -9.58 13.28
CA GLN A 115 -17.57 -11.04 13.28
C GLN A 115 -16.38 -11.62 14.09
N PHE A 116 -15.22 -10.94 14.06
CA PHE A 116 -13.97 -11.37 14.72
C PHE A 116 -13.40 -10.25 15.59
N PRO A 117 -13.99 -9.95 16.75
CA PRO A 117 -13.63 -8.79 17.60
C PRO A 117 -12.18 -8.86 18.13
N GLU A 118 -11.65 -10.07 18.32
CA GLU A 118 -10.31 -10.29 18.85
C GLU A 118 -9.19 -10.09 17.81
N THR A 119 -9.53 -10.03 16.51
CA THR A 119 -8.54 -9.83 15.44
C THR A 119 -7.99 -8.43 15.47
N LYS A 120 -6.67 -8.31 15.57
CA LYS A 120 -5.92 -7.05 15.45
C LYS A 120 -5.34 -6.92 14.06
N PHE A 121 -5.43 -5.72 13.51
CA PHE A 121 -4.89 -5.39 12.20
C PHE A 121 -3.72 -4.44 12.34
N LYS A 122 -2.66 -4.68 11.57
CA LYS A 122 -1.63 -3.71 11.27
C LYS A 122 -1.67 -3.44 9.79
N ILE A 123 -2.00 -2.21 9.41
CA ILE A 123 -2.19 -1.81 8.02
C ILE A 123 -1.14 -0.76 7.70
N THR A 124 -0.31 -1.05 6.70
CA THR A 124 0.65 -0.09 6.16
C THR A 124 0.04 0.54 4.91
N SER A 125 -0.03 1.87 4.85
CA SER A 125 -0.50 2.61 3.68
C SER A 125 0.66 3.34 3.03
N ASP A 126 0.83 3.13 1.73
CA ASP A 126 1.82 3.81 0.90
C ASP A 126 1.36 3.78 -0.58
N ASN A 127 2.17 4.26 -1.53
CA ASN A 127 1.89 4.03 -2.95
C ASN A 127 2.07 2.56 -3.35
N SER A 128 1.59 2.18 -4.53
CA SER A 128 1.58 0.77 -4.95
C SER A 128 2.98 0.17 -5.02
N GLU A 129 3.96 0.90 -5.53
CA GLU A 129 5.35 0.45 -5.66
C GLU A 129 5.97 0.12 -4.30
N ASN A 130 5.84 1.02 -3.32
CA ASN A 130 6.34 0.80 -1.96
C ASN A 130 5.65 -0.38 -1.28
N ILE A 131 4.34 -0.56 -1.46
CA ILE A 131 3.62 -1.73 -0.92
C ILE A 131 4.15 -3.03 -1.55
N GLU A 132 4.40 -3.06 -2.85
CA GLU A 132 4.97 -4.21 -3.54
C GLU A 132 6.38 -4.53 -3.06
N GLU A 133 7.21 -3.52 -2.82
CA GLU A 133 8.54 -3.69 -2.20
C GLU A 133 8.46 -4.28 -0.80
N LEU A 134 7.54 -3.81 0.05
CA LEU A 134 7.34 -4.38 1.38
C LEU A 134 6.92 -5.86 1.33
N ILE A 135 6.12 -6.27 0.33
CA ILE A 135 5.75 -7.68 0.11
C ILE A 135 6.99 -8.48 -0.32
N LEU A 136 7.79 -7.96 -1.26
CA LEU A 136 9.01 -8.62 -1.73
C LEU A 136 10.05 -8.77 -0.64
N ASN A 137 10.16 -7.78 0.25
CA ASN A 137 11.06 -7.78 1.41
C ASN A 137 10.50 -8.55 2.62
N GLU A 138 9.28 -9.16 2.47
CA GLU A 138 8.62 -9.94 3.52
C GLU A 138 8.36 -9.17 4.82
N GLU A 139 8.22 -7.85 4.71
CA GLU A 139 7.84 -6.98 5.84
C GLU A 139 6.34 -7.04 6.11
N ILE A 140 5.56 -7.33 5.08
CA ILE A 140 4.13 -7.60 5.11
C ILE A 140 3.82 -8.89 4.35
N ASP A 141 2.72 -9.55 4.72
CA ASP A 141 2.35 -10.85 4.17
C ASP A 141 1.75 -10.74 2.77
N PHE A 142 0.90 -9.73 2.57
CA PHE A 142 0.22 -9.43 1.31
C PHE A 142 -0.15 -7.96 1.22
N GLY A 143 -0.66 -7.54 0.08
CA GLY A 143 -1.16 -6.18 -0.11
C GLY A 143 -2.41 -6.12 -0.98
N ILE A 144 -3.02 -4.94 -1.04
CA ILE A 144 -4.05 -4.60 -2.01
C ILE A 144 -3.63 -3.30 -2.68
N THR A 145 -3.39 -3.36 -4.01
CA THR A 145 -2.86 -2.23 -4.78
C THR A 145 -3.67 -1.96 -6.04
N GLU A 146 -3.43 -0.83 -6.67
CA GLU A 146 -3.81 -0.51 -8.05
C GLU A 146 -2.63 -0.80 -8.99
N GLY A 147 -2.95 -0.95 -10.25
CA GLY A 147 -1.95 -1.24 -11.27
C GLY A 147 -1.54 -2.71 -11.28
N ARG A 148 -0.75 -3.07 -12.26
CA ARG A 148 -0.25 -4.42 -12.46
C ARG A 148 1.24 -4.34 -12.76
N ASN A 149 2.05 -4.51 -11.75
CA ASN A 149 3.49 -4.64 -11.96
C ASN A 149 3.80 -5.94 -12.74
N THR A 150 4.82 -5.89 -13.57
CA THR A 150 5.30 -7.02 -14.35
C THR A 150 6.25 -7.93 -13.56
N ASN A 151 6.45 -7.68 -12.27
CA ASN A 151 7.38 -8.45 -11.43
C ASN A 151 6.89 -9.89 -11.25
N ARG A 152 7.60 -10.86 -11.84
CA ARG A 152 7.28 -12.30 -11.79
C ARG A 152 7.33 -12.91 -10.38
N LYS A 153 7.91 -12.23 -9.41
CA LYS A 153 7.94 -12.66 -8.01
C LYS A 153 6.63 -12.36 -7.26
N LEU A 154 5.76 -11.56 -7.86
CA LEU A 154 4.45 -11.20 -7.31
C LEU A 154 3.32 -11.84 -8.12
N GLN A 155 2.27 -12.24 -7.42
CA GLN A 155 1.03 -12.73 -7.98
C GLN A 155 -0.07 -11.72 -7.71
N PHE A 156 -0.75 -11.29 -8.78
CA PHE A 156 -1.85 -10.34 -8.74
C PHE A 156 -3.17 -11.04 -9.01
N LYS A 157 -4.13 -10.89 -8.10
CA LYS A 157 -5.47 -11.45 -8.25
C LYS A 157 -6.51 -10.34 -8.26
N LYS A 158 -7.24 -10.18 -9.37
CA LYS A 158 -8.29 -9.16 -9.51
C LYS A 158 -9.28 -9.19 -8.36
N PHE A 159 -9.60 -8.01 -7.85
CA PHE A 159 -10.49 -7.85 -6.69
C PHE A 159 -11.72 -7.03 -7.05
N ILE A 160 -11.59 -5.71 -7.21
CA ILE A 160 -12.69 -4.77 -7.48
C ILE A 160 -12.38 -4.01 -8.75
N LYS A 161 -13.40 -3.84 -9.59
CA LYS A 161 -13.34 -2.91 -10.72
C LYS A 161 -13.54 -1.49 -10.21
N ASP A 162 -12.75 -0.55 -10.71
CA ASP A 162 -12.79 0.86 -10.38
C ASP A 162 -12.68 1.70 -11.66
N GLU A 163 -13.09 2.94 -11.58
CA GLU A 163 -13.01 3.90 -12.67
C GLU A 163 -12.24 5.13 -12.22
N ILE A 164 -11.36 5.63 -13.06
CA ILE A 164 -10.67 6.91 -12.87
C ILE A 164 -11.44 7.97 -13.64
N VAL A 165 -11.94 8.96 -12.93
CA VAL A 165 -12.72 10.07 -13.47
C VAL A 165 -11.97 11.39 -13.41
N LEU A 166 -12.17 12.25 -14.40
CA LEU A 166 -11.67 13.61 -14.38
C LEU A 166 -12.61 14.48 -13.55
N VAL A 167 -12.09 15.12 -12.52
CA VAL A 167 -12.88 15.98 -11.65
C VAL A 167 -12.29 17.37 -11.53
N THR A 168 -13.13 18.33 -11.19
CA THR A 168 -12.76 19.70 -10.86
C THR A 168 -13.68 20.26 -9.77
N ASN A 169 -13.38 21.45 -9.23
CA ASN A 169 -14.25 22.15 -8.32
C ASN A 169 -15.66 22.31 -8.94
N ALA A 170 -16.69 22.03 -8.19
CA ALA A 170 -18.08 22.16 -8.69
C ALA A 170 -18.42 23.59 -9.15
N LYS A 171 -17.75 24.61 -8.57
CA LYS A 171 -17.93 26.03 -8.92
C LYS A 171 -17.14 26.46 -10.16
N ASN A 172 -16.24 25.62 -10.68
CA ASN A 172 -15.47 25.93 -11.89
C ASN A 172 -16.43 26.22 -13.06
N PRO A 173 -16.41 27.40 -13.68
CA PRO A 173 -17.36 27.79 -14.73
C PRO A 173 -17.09 27.12 -16.09
N ALA A 174 -15.91 26.48 -16.23
CA ALA A 174 -15.52 25.84 -17.49
C ALA A 174 -16.35 24.59 -17.76
N PHE A 175 -16.50 24.27 -19.04
CA PHE A 175 -17.14 23.04 -19.55
C PHE A 175 -18.57 22.80 -18.99
N LYS A 176 -19.47 23.76 -19.18
CA LYS A 176 -20.87 23.70 -18.72
C LYS A 176 -21.61 22.43 -19.16
N LYS A 177 -21.23 21.81 -20.30
CA LYS A 177 -21.78 20.55 -20.78
C LYS A 177 -21.20 19.32 -20.07
N GLY A 178 -20.17 19.48 -19.25
CA GLY A 178 -19.53 18.38 -18.53
C GLY A 178 -18.75 17.39 -19.40
N ILE A 179 -18.45 17.72 -20.65
CA ILE A 179 -17.74 16.84 -21.60
C ILE A 179 -16.61 17.61 -22.27
N ILE A 180 -15.43 16.98 -22.42
CA ILE A 180 -14.28 17.48 -23.19
C ILE A 180 -13.77 16.42 -24.15
N ASP A 181 -13.02 16.84 -25.16
CA ASP A 181 -12.26 15.98 -26.04
C ASP A 181 -10.80 15.78 -25.55
N ILE A 182 -10.06 14.91 -26.23
CA ILE A 182 -8.66 14.61 -25.92
C ILE A 182 -7.77 15.84 -26.06
N ASP A 183 -7.98 16.66 -27.08
CA ASP A 183 -7.17 17.85 -27.34
C ASP A 183 -7.31 18.88 -26.21
N THR A 184 -8.49 18.97 -25.65
CA THR A 184 -8.79 19.81 -24.49
C THR A 184 -8.14 19.20 -23.23
N LEU A 185 -8.24 17.89 -23.03
CA LEU A 185 -7.63 17.18 -21.89
C LEU A 185 -6.12 17.46 -21.80
N GLN A 186 -5.41 17.50 -22.94
CA GLN A 186 -3.97 17.76 -22.97
C GLN A 186 -3.60 19.20 -22.56
N LYS A 187 -4.52 20.15 -22.69
CA LYS A 187 -4.29 21.58 -22.47
C LYS A 187 -4.69 22.06 -21.09
N ILE A 188 -5.70 21.44 -20.48
CA ILE A 188 -6.16 21.85 -19.15
C ILE A 188 -5.10 21.58 -18.07
N PRO A 189 -5.02 22.42 -17.01
CA PRO A 189 -4.06 22.23 -15.93
C PRO A 189 -4.49 21.07 -15.03
N VAL A 190 -3.70 20.01 -15.00
CA VAL A 190 -3.99 18.78 -14.24
C VAL A 190 -3.09 18.67 -13.02
N VAL A 191 -3.66 18.21 -11.91
CA VAL A 191 -2.94 17.81 -10.69
C VAL A 191 -2.69 16.31 -10.76
N ALA A 192 -1.43 15.92 -10.76
CA ALA A 192 -1.01 14.53 -10.94
C ALA A 192 -0.65 13.84 -9.63
N ARG A 193 -0.64 12.51 -9.64
CA ARG A 193 -0.03 11.68 -8.61
C ARG A 193 1.48 11.56 -8.85
N GLU A 194 2.17 11.24 -7.76
CA GLU A 194 3.61 10.97 -7.72
C GLU A 194 3.99 9.70 -8.48
N MET A 195 5.28 9.54 -8.77
CA MET A 195 5.85 8.29 -9.27
C MET A 195 5.64 7.15 -8.28
N GLY A 196 5.46 5.92 -8.76
CA GLY A 196 5.14 4.75 -7.94
C GLY A 196 3.66 4.65 -7.54
N SER A 197 2.83 5.63 -7.88
CA SER A 197 1.38 5.56 -7.72
C SER A 197 0.76 4.67 -8.79
N GLY A 198 0.06 3.61 -8.40
CA GLY A 198 -0.68 2.77 -9.33
C GLY A 198 -1.78 3.54 -10.11
N THR A 199 -2.33 4.60 -9.53
CA THR A 199 -3.24 5.50 -10.26
C THR A 199 -2.52 6.22 -11.39
N LYS A 200 -1.29 6.71 -11.14
CA LYS A 200 -0.49 7.35 -12.17
C LYS A 200 -0.11 6.37 -13.28
N GLU A 201 0.32 5.17 -12.95
CA GLU A 201 0.67 4.13 -13.92
C GLU A 201 -0.49 3.84 -14.88
N ILE A 202 -1.69 3.64 -14.36
CA ILE A 202 -2.89 3.39 -15.17
C ILE A 202 -3.21 4.60 -16.07
N ILE A 203 -3.07 5.82 -15.57
CA ILE A 203 -3.25 7.03 -16.38
C ILE A 203 -2.20 7.09 -17.49
N ASP A 204 -0.94 6.83 -17.17
CA ASP A 204 0.15 6.85 -18.15
C ASP A 204 -0.04 5.78 -19.25
N GLU A 205 -0.46 4.55 -18.89
CA GLU A 205 -0.83 3.49 -19.83
C GLU A 205 -2.01 3.89 -20.73
N PHE A 206 -3.05 4.52 -20.14
CA PHE A 206 -4.18 5.04 -20.88
C PHE A 206 -3.77 6.12 -21.88
N LEU A 207 -2.95 7.06 -21.46
CA LEU A 207 -2.43 8.12 -22.35
C LEU A 207 -1.63 7.53 -23.52
N LEU A 208 -0.74 6.58 -23.22
CA LEU A 208 0.09 5.92 -24.22
C LEU A 208 -0.78 5.15 -25.25
N SER A 209 -1.77 4.40 -24.77
CA SER A 209 -2.67 3.59 -25.63
C SER A 209 -3.56 4.45 -26.53
N ASN A 210 -3.80 5.71 -26.16
CA ASN A 210 -4.57 6.67 -26.96
C ASN A 210 -3.70 7.68 -27.72
N ASN A 211 -2.37 7.44 -27.83
CA ASN A 211 -1.40 8.32 -28.49
C ASN A 211 -1.34 9.74 -27.91
N ILE A 212 -1.67 9.89 -26.62
CA ILE A 212 -1.59 11.13 -25.88
C ILE A 212 -0.17 11.23 -25.29
N LYS A 213 0.62 12.23 -25.69
CA LYS A 213 2.02 12.35 -25.24
C LYS A 213 2.13 12.61 -23.73
N GLN A 214 1.42 13.61 -23.25
CA GLN A 214 1.42 14.00 -21.83
C GLN A 214 0.26 14.94 -21.52
N LEU A 215 -0.08 15.04 -20.23
CA LEU A 215 -0.99 16.06 -19.73
C LEU A 215 -0.21 17.30 -19.26
N ASN A 216 -0.88 18.43 -19.19
CA ASN A 216 -0.34 19.64 -18.60
C ASN A 216 -0.34 19.52 -17.06
N ASN A 217 0.62 18.78 -16.51
CA ASN A 217 0.75 18.56 -15.07
C ASN A 217 1.34 19.81 -14.39
N VAL A 218 0.51 20.51 -13.61
CA VAL A 218 0.91 21.76 -12.93
C VAL A 218 1.33 21.55 -11.48
N VAL A 219 0.86 20.48 -10.84
CA VAL A 219 1.19 20.10 -9.46
C VAL A 219 1.25 18.58 -9.36
N THR A 220 2.18 18.07 -8.57
CA THR A 220 2.25 16.64 -8.22
C THR A 220 2.04 16.46 -6.72
N LEU A 221 1.11 15.60 -6.34
CA LEU A 221 0.76 15.31 -4.94
C LEU A 221 0.78 13.80 -4.68
N ASN A 222 1.08 13.42 -3.45
CA ASN A 222 1.32 12.01 -3.07
C ASN A 222 0.08 11.27 -2.53
N SER A 223 -1.10 11.85 -2.62
CA SER A 223 -2.34 11.17 -2.25
C SER A 223 -3.56 11.76 -2.95
N THR A 224 -4.59 10.93 -3.13
CA THR A 224 -5.88 11.37 -3.67
C THR A 224 -6.55 12.40 -2.77
N GLU A 225 -6.41 12.29 -1.43
CA GLU A 225 -6.93 13.28 -0.50
C GLU A 225 -6.27 14.65 -0.69
N ALA A 226 -4.95 14.70 -0.90
CA ALA A 226 -4.25 15.95 -1.17
C ALA A 226 -4.72 16.59 -2.48
N ILE A 227 -4.97 15.78 -3.53
CA ILE A 227 -5.54 16.24 -4.80
C ILE A 227 -6.94 16.84 -4.57
N LYS A 228 -7.84 16.14 -3.87
CA LYS A 228 -9.19 16.63 -3.57
C LYS A 228 -9.14 17.97 -2.83
N ASN A 229 -8.33 18.06 -1.77
CA ASN A 229 -8.18 19.29 -1.00
C ASN A 229 -7.64 20.44 -1.85
N TYR A 230 -6.71 20.19 -2.75
CA TYR A 230 -6.22 21.20 -3.69
C TYR A 230 -7.34 21.67 -4.64
N LEU A 231 -8.12 20.72 -5.19
CA LEU A 231 -9.21 21.04 -6.13
C LEU A 231 -10.35 21.84 -5.49
N PHE A 232 -10.57 21.76 -4.18
CA PHE A 232 -11.54 22.59 -3.48
C PHE A 232 -11.20 24.08 -3.53
N HIS A 233 -9.94 24.43 -3.79
CA HIS A 233 -9.43 25.80 -3.77
C HIS A 233 -8.86 26.25 -5.13
N SER A 234 -9.11 25.49 -6.21
CA SER A 234 -8.59 25.82 -7.55
C SER A 234 -9.58 25.41 -8.64
N ASP A 235 -9.38 25.98 -9.84
CA ASP A 235 -10.12 25.57 -11.05
C ASP A 235 -9.36 24.53 -11.88
N ASN A 236 -8.36 23.87 -11.29
CA ASN A 236 -7.61 22.81 -11.93
C ASN A 236 -8.39 21.50 -11.95
N TYR A 237 -7.84 20.50 -12.62
CA TYR A 237 -8.46 19.19 -12.82
C TYR A 237 -7.61 18.10 -12.20
N GLY A 238 -8.24 16.99 -11.82
CA GLY A 238 -7.54 15.81 -11.30
C GLY A 238 -8.18 14.54 -11.81
N LEU A 239 -7.35 13.55 -12.15
CA LEU A 239 -7.79 12.20 -12.48
C LEU A 239 -7.70 11.32 -11.22
N VAL A 240 -8.85 10.92 -10.70
CA VAL A 240 -8.97 10.22 -9.41
C VAL A 240 -10.00 9.07 -9.47
N SER A 241 -9.90 8.13 -8.53
CA SER A 241 -10.90 7.06 -8.39
C SER A 241 -12.30 7.62 -8.13
N ILE A 242 -13.30 7.08 -8.79
CA ILE A 242 -14.72 7.41 -8.53
C ILE A 242 -15.10 7.10 -7.08
N ASN A 243 -14.55 6.03 -6.50
CA ASN A 243 -14.75 5.68 -5.10
C ASN A 243 -14.21 6.73 -4.12
N ALA A 244 -13.23 7.53 -4.57
CA ALA A 244 -12.62 8.56 -3.74
C ALA A 244 -13.37 9.87 -3.72
N VAL A 245 -14.30 10.10 -4.64
CA VAL A 245 -15.00 11.38 -4.82
C VAL A 245 -16.50 11.29 -4.66
N SER A 246 -17.03 10.11 -4.33
CA SER A 246 -18.48 9.88 -4.22
C SER A 246 -19.18 10.88 -3.29
N ASP A 247 -18.61 11.13 -2.11
CA ASP A 247 -19.19 12.06 -1.14
C ASP A 247 -19.09 13.52 -1.62
N GLU A 248 -18.00 13.88 -2.29
CA GLU A 248 -17.78 15.22 -2.85
C GLU A 248 -18.74 15.52 -4.00
N LEU A 249 -19.07 14.50 -4.80
CA LEU A 249 -20.05 14.62 -5.88
C LEU A 249 -21.46 14.81 -5.32
N ILE A 250 -21.85 14.00 -4.34
CA ILE A 250 -23.16 14.10 -3.67
C ILE A 250 -23.31 15.48 -3.00
N ASN A 251 -22.25 15.98 -2.37
CA ASN A 251 -22.24 17.25 -1.66
C ASN A 251 -21.94 18.47 -2.56
N ASN A 252 -21.90 18.31 -3.88
CA ASN A 252 -21.58 19.36 -4.85
C ASN A 252 -20.30 20.14 -4.55
N LYS A 253 -19.27 19.47 -4.02
CA LYS A 253 -17.94 20.06 -3.83
C LYS A 253 -17.06 19.89 -5.07
N LEU A 254 -17.18 18.75 -5.73
CA LEU A 254 -16.55 18.43 -7.00
C LEU A 254 -17.61 18.09 -8.05
N LYS A 255 -17.25 18.19 -9.32
CA LYS A 255 -18.02 17.70 -10.46
C LYS A 255 -17.14 16.89 -11.40
N ILE A 256 -17.74 15.88 -12.05
CA ILE A 256 -17.10 15.10 -13.10
C ILE A 256 -17.13 15.87 -14.41
N ILE A 257 -16.07 15.73 -15.18
CA ILE A 257 -15.98 16.13 -16.58
C ILE A 257 -15.70 14.87 -17.41
N ASP A 258 -16.63 14.47 -18.24
CA ASP A 258 -16.48 13.30 -19.09
C ASP A 258 -15.47 13.54 -20.21
N ILE A 259 -14.67 12.53 -20.54
CA ILE A 259 -13.79 12.55 -21.70
C ILE A 259 -14.53 11.83 -22.83
N LYS A 260 -14.81 12.54 -23.91
CA LYS A 260 -15.63 12.04 -25.02
C LYS A 260 -15.09 10.69 -25.53
N ASP A 261 -15.98 9.69 -25.60
CA ASP A 261 -15.73 8.33 -26.11
C ASP A 261 -14.62 7.55 -25.37
N LEU A 262 -14.24 7.99 -24.17
CA LEU A 262 -13.14 7.37 -23.39
C LEU A 262 -13.53 7.17 -21.94
N THR A 263 -13.17 6.00 -21.40
CA THR A 263 -13.31 5.64 -20.00
C THR A 263 -12.00 5.02 -19.50
N ILE A 264 -11.56 5.42 -18.33
CA ILE A 264 -10.34 4.89 -17.71
C ILE A 264 -10.73 3.86 -16.65
N GLU A 265 -10.82 2.60 -17.06
CA GLU A 265 -11.16 1.49 -16.16
C GLU A 265 -9.89 0.87 -15.59
N ARG A 266 -9.97 0.42 -14.31
CA ARG A 266 -8.91 -0.32 -13.65
C ARG A 266 -9.45 -1.40 -12.72
N TRP A 267 -8.54 -2.21 -12.21
CA TRP A 267 -8.82 -3.18 -11.15
C TRP A 267 -7.95 -2.88 -9.94
N PHE A 268 -8.48 -3.10 -8.76
CA PHE A 268 -7.70 -3.34 -7.57
C PHE A 268 -7.32 -4.82 -7.50
N TYR A 269 -6.13 -5.11 -6.98
CA TYR A 269 -5.57 -6.45 -6.94
C TYR A 269 -5.17 -6.83 -5.52
N PHE A 270 -5.48 -8.06 -5.11
CA PHE A 270 -4.73 -8.71 -4.06
C PHE A 270 -3.36 -9.08 -4.60
N VAL A 271 -2.32 -8.73 -3.86
CA VAL A 271 -0.92 -8.93 -4.25
C VAL A 271 -0.21 -9.72 -3.17
N LYS A 272 0.47 -10.80 -3.57
CA LYS A 272 1.28 -11.65 -2.69
C LYS A 272 2.50 -12.17 -3.43
N ARG A 273 3.49 -12.68 -2.71
CA ARG A 273 4.62 -13.36 -3.35
C ARG A 273 4.14 -14.60 -4.09
N THR A 274 4.76 -14.85 -5.23
CA THR A 274 4.51 -16.09 -5.99
C THR A 274 4.85 -17.31 -5.12
N GLY A 275 3.92 -18.26 -5.03
CA GLY A 275 4.06 -19.45 -4.18
C GLY A 275 3.71 -19.27 -2.71
N TYR A 276 3.46 -18.04 -2.25
CA TYR A 276 2.99 -17.82 -0.88
C TYR A 276 1.54 -18.31 -0.71
N GLN A 277 1.32 -19.13 0.31
CA GLN A 277 0.00 -19.64 0.69
C GLN A 277 -0.26 -19.33 2.16
N SER A 278 -1.47 -18.90 2.47
CA SER A 278 -1.92 -18.63 3.83
C SER A 278 -3.43 -18.77 3.91
N ASN A 279 -3.89 -19.67 4.77
CA ASN A 279 -5.33 -19.85 5.04
C ASN A 279 -5.97 -18.55 5.55
N THR A 280 -5.21 -17.75 6.32
CA THR A 280 -5.63 -16.44 6.81
C THR A 280 -5.91 -15.46 5.68
N LEU A 281 -4.98 -15.37 4.72
CA LEU A 281 -5.11 -14.52 3.57
C LEU A 281 -6.31 -14.95 2.71
N ASP A 282 -6.41 -16.25 2.42
CA ASP A 282 -7.49 -16.79 1.59
C ASP A 282 -8.87 -16.54 2.22
N TYR A 283 -8.97 -16.69 3.55
CA TYR A 283 -10.20 -16.36 4.27
C TYR A 283 -10.50 -14.87 4.24
N PHE A 284 -9.51 -14.01 4.52
CA PHE A 284 -9.67 -12.57 4.53
C PHE A 284 -10.02 -12.05 3.13
N GLU A 285 -9.36 -12.57 2.09
CA GLU A 285 -9.69 -12.27 0.70
C GLU A 285 -11.16 -12.64 0.38
N ASN A 286 -11.57 -13.85 0.74
CA ASN A 286 -12.96 -14.30 0.53
C ASN A 286 -13.96 -13.44 1.32
N PHE A 287 -13.64 -13.10 2.58
CA PHE A 287 -14.46 -12.21 3.38
C PHE A 287 -14.65 -10.86 2.69
N ILE A 288 -13.57 -10.23 2.23
CA ILE A 288 -13.64 -8.95 1.53
C ILE A 288 -14.51 -9.07 0.28
N ARG A 289 -14.31 -10.11 -0.55
CA ARG A 289 -15.08 -10.32 -1.79
C ARG A 289 -16.57 -10.44 -1.56
N HIS A 290 -16.98 -11.11 -0.49
CA HIS A 290 -18.40 -11.32 -0.17
C HIS A 290 -19.06 -10.13 0.54
N ASN A 291 -18.27 -9.31 1.22
CA ASN A 291 -18.76 -8.20 2.04
C ASN A 291 -18.51 -6.82 1.44
N TYR A 292 -17.90 -6.75 0.25
CA TYR A 292 -17.68 -5.52 -0.50
C TYR A 292 -18.81 -5.30 -1.53
N ASN A 293 -20.05 -5.32 -1.13
CA ASN A 293 -21.17 -4.78 -1.92
C ASN A 293 -21.57 -3.46 -1.26
N PHE A 294 -21.11 -2.40 -1.84
CA PHE A 294 -21.52 -1.04 -1.48
C PHE A 294 -22.49 -0.50 -2.51
#